data_63c4f5799e0fdf5e1d99e2cbc3576bc4
#
_entry.id   63c4f5799e0fdf5e1d99e2cbc3576bc4
#
_cell.length_a   1.000
_cell.length_b   1.000
_cell.length_c   1.000
_cell.angle_alpha   90.00
_cell.angle_beta   90.00
_cell.angle_gamma   90.00
#
_symmetry.space_group_name_H-M   'P 1'
#
loop_
_entity.id
_entity.type
_entity.pdbx_description
1 polymer ?
#
loop_
_entity_poly.entity_id
_entity_poly.type
_entity_poly.pdbx_seq_one_letter_code
_entity_poly.pdbx_strand_id
1 'polypeptide(L)'
;MRALTYAALALALFFGFALLQANQIEEKKPMNVKKITPVLLVNEIEPILPFWVDRLGFTKTIEVPDGNKLAFVAFQKGSVEVMYQTYASVEHDAPPAMAAAARKGPTYLYMEVDNLDATLAAMKDVQKVMPERTAFYGMREFAVQDPSGHFITFAQPTAPPKH
;
A
#
# COMPACT_ATOMS: atom_id res chain seq x y z
N MET A 1 -13.40 58.56 -45.19
CA MET A 1 -12.97 57.17 -45.47
C MET A 1 -11.80 56.63 -44.63
N ARG A 2 -11.29 57.35 -43.60
CA ARG A 2 -10.16 56.86 -42.75
C ARG A 2 -10.60 56.28 -41.40
N ALA A 3 -11.85 56.46 -40.97
CA ALA A 3 -12.34 55.99 -39.68
C ALA A 3 -12.76 54.51 -39.68
N LEU A 4 -13.16 53.95 -40.81
CA LEU A 4 -13.59 52.53 -40.92
C LEU A 4 -12.44 51.53 -40.89
N THR A 5 -11.22 51.93 -41.29
CA THR A 5 -10.06 51.02 -41.35
C THR A 5 -9.47 50.74 -39.98
N TYR A 6 -9.59 51.61 -38.99
CA TYR A 6 -9.07 51.40 -37.66
C TYR A 6 -9.95 50.49 -36.78
N ALA A 7 -11.28 50.54 -37.05
CA ALA A 7 -12.22 49.66 -36.31
C ALA A 7 -12.05 48.18 -36.69
N ALA A 8 -11.78 47.86 -37.98
CA ALA A 8 -11.54 46.50 -38.44
C ALA A 8 -10.22 45.94 -37.92
N LEU A 9 -9.16 46.75 -37.76
CA LEU A 9 -7.88 46.31 -37.24
C LEU A 9 -7.92 46.06 -35.73
N ALA A 10 -8.67 46.86 -34.98
CA ALA A 10 -8.87 46.64 -33.54
C ALA A 10 -9.68 45.37 -33.23
N LEU A 11 -10.70 45.05 -34.02
CA LEU A 11 -11.49 43.84 -33.85
C LEU A 11 -10.68 42.56 -34.15
N ALA A 12 -9.79 42.60 -35.17
CA ALA A 12 -8.93 41.47 -35.49
C ALA A 12 -7.88 41.18 -34.42
N LEU A 13 -7.33 42.22 -33.77
CA LEU A 13 -6.38 42.10 -32.67
C LEU A 13 -7.05 41.55 -31.39
N PHE A 14 -8.31 41.94 -31.12
CA PHE A 14 -9.06 41.44 -29.96
C PHE A 14 -9.44 39.94 -30.14
N PHE A 15 -9.85 39.53 -31.34
CA PHE A 15 -10.16 38.13 -31.65
C PHE A 15 -8.89 37.27 -31.65
N GLY A 16 -7.78 37.75 -32.12
CA GLY A 16 -6.47 37.07 -32.09
C GLY A 16 -5.98 36.85 -30.66
N PHE A 17 -6.17 37.82 -29.77
CA PHE A 17 -5.76 37.72 -28.36
C PHE A 17 -6.67 36.78 -27.55
N ALA A 18 -7.98 36.76 -27.85
CA ALA A 18 -8.93 35.84 -27.24
C ALA A 18 -8.69 34.37 -27.65
N LEU A 19 -8.26 34.14 -28.88
CA LEU A 19 -7.88 32.78 -29.36
C LEU A 19 -6.55 32.30 -28.79
N LEU A 20 -5.61 33.19 -28.50
CA LEU A 20 -4.36 32.82 -27.80
C LEU A 20 -4.56 32.48 -26.30
N GLN A 21 -5.56 33.09 -25.65
CA GLN A 21 -5.86 32.77 -24.25
C GLN A 21 -6.71 31.48 -24.07
N ALA A 22 -7.40 31.03 -25.11
CA ALA A 22 -8.22 29.80 -25.04
C ALA A 22 -7.38 28.51 -25.09
N ASN A 23 -6.06 28.57 -25.29
CA ASN A 23 -5.22 27.37 -25.47
C ASN A 23 -4.24 27.10 -24.29
N GLN A 24 -4.47 27.72 -23.15
CA GLN A 24 -3.81 27.37 -21.90
C GLN A 24 -4.74 26.43 -21.09
N ILE A 25 -5.19 25.32 -21.70
CA ILE A 25 -5.62 24.18 -20.91
C ILE A 25 -4.31 23.59 -20.39
N GLU A 26 -3.96 23.97 -19.17
CA GLU A 26 -2.89 23.34 -18.42
C GLU A 26 -3.24 21.85 -18.35
N GLU A 27 -2.60 21.01 -19.18
CA GLU A 27 -2.74 19.55 -19.13
C GLU A 27 -2.34 19.14 -17.71
N LYS A 28 -3.33 18.90 -16.86
CA LYS A 28 -3.13 18.45 -15.49
C LYS A 28 -2.42 17.11 -15.58
N LYS A 29 -1.08 17.15 -15.41
CA LYS A 29 -0.24 15.95 -15.47
C LYS A 29 -0.84 14.92 -14.52
N PRO A 30 -1.19 13.71 -14.99
CA PRO A 30 -1.80 12.71 -14.15
C PRO A 30 -0.90 12.41 -12.96
N MET A 31 -1.50 12.28 -11.77
CA MET A 31 -0.77 11.90 -10.55
C MET A 31 -0.14 10.52 -10.74
N ASN A 32 1.18 10.43 -10.58
CA ASN A 32 1.89 9.16 -10.64
C ASN A 32 2.08 8.60 -9.22
N VAL A 33 1.38 7.52 -8.90
CA VAL A 33 1.56 6.78 -7.65
C VAL A 33 2.78 5.86 -7.81
N LYS A 34 3.84 6.13 -7.06
CA LYS A 34 5.09 5.34 -7.12
C LYS A 34 5.05 4.07 -6.28
N LYS A 35 4.32 4.08 -5.16
CA LYS A 35 4.30 2.98 -4.19
C LYS A 35 3.09 3.11 -3.26
N ILE A 36 2.54 1.98 -2.87
CA ILE A 36 1.60 1.86 -1.76
C ILE A 36 2.20 0.86 -0.79
N THR A 37 2.38 1.25 0.46
CA THR A 37 2.89 0.38 1.52
C THR A 37 1.84 0.29 2.62
N PRO A 38 1.39 -0.92 3.01
CA PRO A 38 0.49 -1.09 4.15
C PRO A 38 1.22 -0.77 5.45
N VAL A 39 0.55 -0.06 6.36
CA VAL A 39 0.98 0.15 7.75
C VAL A 39 -0.02 -0.56 8.65
N LEU A 40 0.43 -1.62 9.32
CA LEU A 40 -0.38 -2.42 10.23
C LEU A 40 -0.18 -1.93 11.67
N LEU A 41 -1.28 -1.71 12.38
CA LEU A 41 -1.25 -1.17 13.72
C LEU A 41 -1.36 -2.29 14.76
N VAL A 42 -0.47 -2.27 15.74
CA VAL A 42 -0.28 -3.34 16.72
C VAL A 42 -0.11 -2.80 18.13
N ASN A 43 -0.29 -3.66 19.14
CA ASN A 43 0.07 -3.31 20.52
C ASN A 43 1.59 -3.34 20.72
N GLU A 44 2.25 -4.36 20.18
CA GLU A 44 3.69 -4.59 20.33
C GLU A 44 4.26 -5.15 19.03
N ILE A 45 5.49 -4.77 18.69
CA ILE A 45 6.19 -5.17 17.46
C ILE A 45 7.03 -6.43 17.67
N GLU A 46 7.64 -6.58 18.83
CA GLU A 46 8.57 -7.68 19.11
C GLU A 46 7.98 -9.07 18.81
N PRO A 47 6.72 -9.39 19.15
CA PRO A 47 6.13 -10.70 18.89
C PRO A 47 6.03 -11.07 17.40
N ILE A 48 6.00 -10.06 16.51
CA ILE A 48 5.85 -10.29 15.07
C ILE A 48 7.19 -10.46 14.34
N LEU A 49 8.31 -10.07 14.97
CA LEU A 49 9.64 -10.13 14.33
C LEU A 49 9.99 -11.53 13.81
N PRO A 50 9.85 -12.63 14.60
CA PRO A 50 10.16 -13.97 14.12
C PRO A 50 9.28 -14.41 12.93
N PHE A 51 8.02 -13.95 12.89
CA PHE A 51 7.11 -14.28 11.79
C PHE A 51 7.61 -13.68 10.46
N TRP A 52 7.94 -12.38 10.46
CA TRP A 52 8.37 -11.69 9.25
C TRP A 52 9.83 -12.01 8.88
N VAL A 53 10.73 -12.02 9.85
CA VAL A 53 12.16 -12.20 9.60
C VAL A 53 12.51 -13.68 9.41
N ASP A 54 12.20 -14.53 10.38
CA ASP A 54 12.70 -15.90 10.38
C ASP A 54 11.87 -16.81 9.47
N ARG A 55 10.53 -16.66 9.43
CA ARG A 55 9.66 -17.51 8.61
C ARG A 55 9.51 -17.01 7.18
N LEU A 56 9.24 -15.71 6.99
CA LEU A 56 9.00 -15.13 5.68
C LEU A 56 10.27 -14.61 5.00
N GLY A 57 11.38 -14.46 5.74
CA GLY A 57 12.67 -14.02 5.23
C GLY A 57 12.68 -12.55 4.78
N PHE A 58 11.91 -11.70 5.48
CA PHE A 58 12.00 -10.24 5.31
C PHE A 58 13.17 -9.69 6.10
N THR A 59 13.72 -8.57 5.64
CA THR A 59 14.76 -7.80 6.33
C THR A 59 14.13 -6.56 6.96
N LYS A 60 14.51 -6.24 8.19
CA LYS A 60 14.18 -4.95 8.81
C LYS A 60 15.00 -3.86 8.15
N THR A 61 14.34 -2.83 7.62
CA THR A 61 15.00 -1.70 6.93
C THR A 61 14.93 -0.40 7.72
N ILE A 62 13.89 -0.24 8.54
CA ILE A 62 13.73 0.91 9.42
C ILE A 62 13.28 0.39 10.78
N GLU A 63 13.87 0.92 11.85
CA GLU A 63 13.47 0.67 13.22
C GLU A 63 13.41 2.00 13.97
N VAL A 64 12.30 2.26 14.66
CA VAL A 64 12.16 3.42 15.55
C VAL A 64 11.93 2.90 16.96
N PRO A 65 12.88 3.12 17.88
CA PRO A 65 12.75 2.68 19.26
C PRO A 65 11.82 3.58 20.08
N ASP A 66 11.19 2.99 21.09
CA ASP A 66 10.51 3.67 22.19
C ASP A 66 10.95 2.99 23.50
N GLY A 67 11.92 3.60 24.16
CA GLY A 67 12.60 2.99 25.31
C GLY A 67 13.34 1.71 24.90
N ASN A 68 12.93 0.57 25.49
CA ASN A 68 13.50 -0.76 25.19
C ASN A 68 12.64 -1.58 24.20
N LYS A 69 11.62 -0.96 23.61
CA LYS A 69 10.72 -1.56 22.61
C LYS A 69 10.80 -0.81 21.29
N LEU A 70 10.15 -1.34 20.27
CA LEU A 70 9.97 -0.67 18.98
C LEU A 70 8.62 0.03 18.91
N ALA A 71 8.62 1.29 18.49
CA ALA A 71 7.42 2.05 18.15
C ALA A 71 6.99 1.80 16.70
N PHE A 72 7.97 1.56 15.82
CA PHE A 72 7.77 1.37 14.39
C PHE A 72 8.84 0.46 13.80
N VAL A 73 8.46 -0.33 12.78
CA VAL A 73 9.38 -1.13 11.97
C VAL A 73 8.91 -1.20 10.52
N ALA A 74 9.83 -1.16 9.58
CA ALA A 74 9.60 -1.50 8.17
C ALA A 74 10.32 -2.80 7.82
N PHE A 75 9.60 -3.71 7.17
CA PHE A 75 10.12 -4.97 6.62
C PHE A 75 10.13 -4.92 5.11
N GLN A 76 11.20 -5.41 4.49
CA GLN A 76 11.33 -5.46 3.04
C GLN A 76 11.83 -6.81 2.56
N LYS A 77 11.27 -7.28 1.42
CA LYS A 77 11.76 -8.44 0.67
C LYS A 77 11.61 -8.17 -0.82
N GLY A 78 12.72 -7.99 -1.53
CA GLY A 78 12.69 -7.53 -2.92
C GLY A 78 12.01 -6.16 -3.04
N SER A 79 10.98 -6.05 -3.86
CA SER A 79 10.19 -4.82 -4.04
C SER A 79 9.01 -4.70 -3.06
N VAL A 80 8.75 -5.75 -2.27
CA VAL A 80 7.64 -5.78 -1.32
C VAL A 80 8.04 -5.15 0.00
N GLU A 81 7.20 -4.29 0.54
CA GLU A 81 7.39 -3.66 1.84
C GLU A 81 6.09 -3.70 2.65
N VAL A 82 6.22 -3.91 3.95
CA VAL A 82 5.15 -3.78 4.93
C VAL A 82 5.71 -3.07 6.16
N MET A 83 4.89 -2.24 6.78
CA MET A 83 5.27 -1.49 7.97
C MET A 83 4.36 -1.86 9.14
N TYR A 84 4.90 -1.80 10.34
CA TYR A 84 4.15 -1.95 11.59
C TYR A 84 4.44 -0.75 12.49
N GLN A 85 3.39 -0.28 13.15
CA GLN A 85 3.46 0.82 14.11
C GLN A 85 2.63 0.48 15.35
N THR A 86 3.11 0.84 16.52
CA THR A 86 2.32 0.62 17.73
C THR A 86 1.18 1.62 17.86
N TYR A 87 0.06 1.19 18.47
CA TYR A 87 -1.05 2.10 18.77
C TYR A 87 -0.61 3.27 19.64
N ALA A 88 0.32 3.03 20.58
CA ALA A 88 0.86 4.09 21.45
C ALA A 88 1.59 5.18 20.65
N SER A 89 2.41 4.78 19.66
CA SER A 89 3.08 5.73 18.76
C SER A 89 2.06 6.53 17.94
N VAL A 90 1.03 5.87 17.38
CA VAL A 90 -0.04 6.58 16.65
C VAL A 90 -0.80 7.56 17.53
N GLU A 91 -1.11 7.18 18.76
CA GLU A 91 -1.81 8.05 19.73
C GLU A 91 -0.98 9.30 20.09
N HIS A 92 0.35 9.17 20.10
CA HIS A 92 1.26 10.27 20.37
C HIS A 92 1.45 11.20 19.16
N ASP A 93 1.60 10.64 17.95
CA ASP A 93 2.10 11.36 16.79
C ASP A 93 1.01 11.75 15.78
N ALA A 94 -0.13 11.04 15.75
CA ALA A 94 -1.16 11.25 14.74
C ALA A 94 -2.24 12.24 15.18
N PRO A 95 -2.92 12.91 14.23
CA PRO A 95 -4.11 13.69 14.55
C PRO A 95 -5.17 12.87 15.31
N PRO A 96 -5.93 13.45 16.25
CA PRO A 96 -6.87 12.70 17.10
C PRO A 96 -7.87 11.84 16.35
N ALA A 97 -8.33 12.26 15.17
CA ALA A 97 -9.26 11.51 14.34
C ALA A 97 -8.63 10.21 13.80
N MET A 98 -7.34 10.23 13.45
CA MET A 98 -6.60 9.04 13.00
C MET A 98 -6.32 8.09 14.15
N ALA A 99 -5.86 8.63 15.29
CA ALA A 99 -5.62 7.85 16.50
C ALA A 99 -6.89 7.13 16.98
N ALA A 100 -8.03 7.81 17.00
CA ALA A 100 -9.33 7.22 17.35
C ALA A 100 -9.80 6.12 16.37
N ALA A 101 -9.39 6.20 15.10
CA ALA A 101 -9.71 5.21 14.09
C ALA A 101 -8.79 3.97 14.13
N ALA A 102 -7.60 4.08 14.69
CA ALA A 102 -6.54 3.07 14.63
C ALA A 102 -6.95 1.69 15.21
N ARG A 103 -7.74 1.64 16.27
CA ARG A 103 -8.12 0.41 16.99
C ARG A 103 -9.38 -0.30 16.46
N LYS A 104 -9.78 -0.10 15.20
CA LYS A 104 -11.07 -0.59 14.66
C LYS A 104 -11.07 -1.99 14.04
N GLY A 105 -10.01 -2.77 14.19
CA GLY A 105 -10.02 -4.16 13.77
C GLY A 105 -8.78 -4.62 13.02
N PRO A 106 -8.72 -5.92 12.67
CA PRO A 106 -7.59 -6.51 11.96
C PRO A 106 -7.52 -6.04 10.52
N THR A 107 -6.30 -6.02 9.96
CA THR A 107 -6.06 -5.84 8.54
C THR A 107 -6.01 -7.21 7.85
N TYR A 108 -6.43 -7.25 6.59
CA TYR A 108 -6.34 -8.41 5.71
C TYR A 108 -5.28 -8.12 4.64
N LEU A 109 -4.26 -8.96 4.57
CA LEU A 109 -3.26 -8.94 3.51
C LEU A 109 -3.51 -10.12 2.56
N TYR A 110 -3.40 -9.86 1.26
CA TYR A 110 -3.36 -10.88 0.23
C TYR A 110 -1.95 -10.88 -0.37
N MET A 111 -1.25 -12.01 -0.23
CA MET A 111 0.15 -12.15 -0.60
C MET A 111 0.29 -13.23 -1.67
N GLU A 112 0.60 -12.83 -2.88
CA GLU A 112 0.92 -13.74 -3.95
C GLU A 112 2.36 -14.25 -3.78
N VAL A 113 2.55 -15.57 -3.87
CA VAL A 113 3.83 -16.23 -3.69
C VAL A 113 4.15 -17.14 -4.87
N ASP A 114 5.43 -17.28 -5.18
CA ASP A 114 5.88 -18.13 -6.28
C ASP A 114 5.79 -19.63 -5.96
N ASN A 115 5.84 -19.99 -4.67
CA ASN A 115 5.82 -21.38 -4.22
C ASN A 115 4.98 -21.54 -2.95
N LEU A 116 3.72 -21.94 -3.13
CA LEU A 116 2.79 -22.15 -2.02
C LEU A 116 3.18 -23.33 -1.14
N ASP A 117 3.77 -24.40 -1.71
CA ASP A 117 4.16 -25.58 -0.94
C ASP A 117 5.31 -25.25 0.03
N ALA A 118 6.29 -24.45 -0.41
CA ALA A 118 7.35 -23.94 0.46
C ALA A 118 6.78 -23.01 1.55
N THR A 119 5.78 -22.20 1.22
CA THR A 119 5.10 -21.33 2.19
C THR A 119 4.31 -22.14 3.21
N LEU A 120 3.60 -23.19 2.79
CA LEU A 120 2.91 -24.14 3.67
C LEU A 120 3.87 -24.82 4.63
N ALA A 121 5.05 -25.25 4.13
CA ALA A 121 6.09 -25.86 4.95
C ALA A 121 6.64 -24.89 6.00
N ALA A 122 6.87 -23.61 5.63
CA ALA A 122 7.29 -22.57 6.57
C ALA A 122 6.24 -22.25 7.63
N MET A 123 4.96 -22.51 7.35
CA MET A 123 3.82 -22.27 8.25
C MET A 123 3.28 -23.55 8.89
N LYS A 124 4.04 -24.67 8.90
CA LYS A 124 3.55 -25.98 9.34
C LYS A 124 2.98 -26.00 10.76
N ASP A 125 3.55 -25.20 11.65
CA ASP A 125 3.20 -25.07 13.08
C ASP A 125 2.29 -23.86 13.36
N VAL A 126 1.91 -23.10 12.34
CA VAL A 126 0.97 -21.98 12.45
C VAL A 126 -0.44 -22.47 12.14
N GLN A 127 -1.40 -22.13 12.99
CA GLN A 127 -2.81 -22.47 12.77
C GLN A 127 -3.32 -21.80 11.49
N LYS A 128 -3.88 -22.60 10.56
CA LYS A 128 -4.55 -22.10 9.37
C LYS A 128 -5.97 -21.68 9.75
N VAL A 129 -6.29 -20.40 9.62
CA VAL A 129 -7.66 -19.87 9.79
C VAL A 129 -8.52 -20.17 8.56
N MET A 130 -7.88 -20.34 7.41
CA MET A 130 -8.47 -20.88 6.19
C MET A 130 -7.55 -22.03 5.71
N PRO A 131 -8.01 -23.30 5.72
CA PRO A 131 -7.26 -24.41 5.16
C PRO A 131 -6.93 -24.19 3.68
N GLU A 132 -5.92 -24.91 3.19
CA GLU A 132 -5.58 -24.86 1.76
C GLU A 132 -6.79 -25.25 0.91
N ARG A 133 -7.03 -24.45 -0.13
CA ARG A 133 -8.09 -24.67 -1.11
C ARG A 133 -7.68 -24.16 -2.49
N THR A 134 -8.40 -24.60 -3.51
CA THR A 134 -8.39 -23.96 -4.82
C THR A 134 -9.63 -23.08 -4.92
N ALA A 135 -9.42 -21.77 -5.09
CA ALA A 135 -10.49 -20.80 -5.24
C ALA A 135 -11.05 -20.83 -6.68
N PHE A 136 -12.32 -20.43 -6.84
CA PHE A 136 -12.99 -20.42 -8.15
C PHE A 136 -12.31 -19.52 -9.20
N TYR A 137 -11.51 -18.55 -8.75
CA TYR A 137 -10.73 -17.65 -9.59
C TYR A 137 -9.33 -18.18 -9.95
N GLY A 138 -9.07 -19.47 -9.74
CA GLY A 138 -7.86 -20.15 -10.20
C GLY A 138 -6.62 -19.95 -9.34
N MET A 139 -6.78 -19.66 -8.05
CA MET A 139 -5.70 -19.58 -7.08
C MET A 139 -5.74 -20.76 -6.11
N ARG A 140 -4.59 -21.39 -5.83
CA ARG A 140 -4.38 -22.20 -4.61
C ARG A 140 -4.04 -21.22 -3.49
N GLU A 141 -4.71 -21.36 -2.35
CA GLU A 141 -4.53 -20.40 -1.26
C GLU A 141 -4.80 -21.02 0.11
N PHE A 142 -4.19 -20.44 1.13
CA PHE A 142 -4.52 -20.67 2.54
C PHE A 142 -4.33 -19.37 3.32
N ALA A 143 -4.91 -19.26 4.52
CA ALA A 143 -4.72 -18.08 5.35
C ALA A 143 -4.31 -18.46 6.78
N VAL A 144 -3.50 -17.58 7.36
CA VAL A 144 -3.10 -17.61 8.76
C VAL A 144 -3.43 -16.29 9.43
N GLN A 145 -3.36 -16.24 10.75
CA GLN A 145 -3.33 -15.02 11.53
C GLN A 145 -1.91 -14.81 12.03
N ASP A 146 -1.39 -13.57 11.88
CA ASP A 146 -0.10 -13.22 12.45
C ASP A 146 -0.19 -13.08 13.99
N PRO A 147 0.93 -13.01 14.72
CA PRO A 147 0.91 -12.88 16.18
C PRO A 147 0.21 -11.61 16.72
N SER A 148 -0.05 -10.63 15.88
CA SER A 148 -0.77 -9.39 16.22
C SER A 148 -2.25 -9.41 15.86
N GLY A 149 -2.73 -10.51 15.26
CA GLY A 149 -4.14 -10.70 14.94
C GLY A 149 -4.54 -10.25 13.54
N HIS A 150 -3.60 -9.85 12.67
CA HIS A 150 -3.88 -9.56 11.27
C HIS A 150 -3.97 -10.85 10.44
N PHE A 151 -4.81 -10.85 9.41
CA PHE A 151 -4.98 -12.01 8.54
C PHE A 151 -4.11 -11.90 7.30
N ILE A 152 -3.43 -12.99 6.94
CA ILE A 152 -2.59 -13.08 5.75
C ILE A 152 -3.04 -14.28 4.93
N THR A 153 -3.54 -14.02 3.72
CA THR A 153 -3.80 -15.04 2.71
C THR A 153 -2.57 -15.16 1.83
N PHE A 154 -1.99 -16.36 1.77
CA PHE A 154 -0.96 -16.72 0.79
C PHE A 154 -1.63 -17.41 -0.39
N ALA A 155 -1.28 -17.00 -1.60
CA ALA A 155 -1.90 -17.49 -2.82
C ALA A 155 -0.89 -17.72 -3.94
N GLN A 156 -1.15 -18.70 -4.78
CA GLN A 156 -0.37 -19.02 -5.99
C GLN A 156 -1.33 -19.39 -7.13
N PRO A 157 -1.14 -18.85 -8.36
CA PRO A 157 -1.92 -19.26 -9.51
C PRO A 157 -1.82 -20.79 -9.76
N THR A 158 -2.94 -21.44 -10.06
CA THR A 158 -2.98 -22.88 -10.41
C THR A 158 -2.43 -23.17 -11.80
N ALA A 159 -2.38 -22.18 -12.68
CA ALA A 159 -1.76 -22.21 -14.00
C ALA A 159 -0.87 -20.98 -14.17
N PRO A 160 0.21 -21.08 -14.98
CA PRO A 160 0.98 -19.88 -15.31
C PRO A 160 0.08 -18.82 -15.93
N PRO A 161 0.36 -17.52 -15.68
CA PRO A 161 -0.38 -16.43 -16.32
C PRO A 161 -0.34 -16.62 -17.84
N LYS A 162 -1.50 -16.56 -18.47
CA LYS A 162 -1.56 -16.51 -19.95
C LYS A 162 -1.03 -15.14 -20.37
N HIS A 163 0.14 -15.13 -20.96
CA HIS A 163 0.73 -13.95 -21.61
C HIS A 163 -0.01 -13.57 -22.88
#